data_5640648cbbe77416b616dfd79c868739
#
_entry.id   5640648cbbe77416b616dfd79c868739
#
_cell.length_a   1.000
_cell.length_b   1.000
_cell.length_c   1.000
_cell.angle_alpha   90.00
_cell.angle_beta   90.00
_cell.angle_gamma   90.00
#
_symmetry.space_group_name_H-M   'P 1'
#
loop_
_entity.id
_entity.type
_entity.pdbx_description
1 polymer ?
#
loop_
_entity_poly.entity_id
_entity_poly.type
_entity_poly.pdbx_seq_one_letter_code
_entity_poly.pdbx_strand_id
1 'polypeptide(L)'
;VRPRESAGSFDHRFDAAARADVPSDGTWHTVTVGEIAVGLRTEHLCVPSVEQTVYATLAVSNATGQALLAGPVEVTVDDDFLLTAALPTLAPGGVRRLGLGPAEGVRVTRRTHLKESTAGLRNNVTVLDHRVHVELANRLAGPVTVEVHERVPVSSEPDARIEERADWKAPDDGAAPERHAPGTRVWRVDLPAGGTAVLDGGFEIRIPAGKALVDGNRRS
;
A
#
# COMPACT_ATOMS: atom_id res chain seq x y z
N VAL A 1 0.05 -18.45 45.56
CA VAL A 1 0.97 -17.32 45.28
C VAL A 1 0.17 -16.27 44.58
N ARG A 2 -0.03 -15.08 45.17
CA ARG A 2 -0.71 -13.96 44.50
C ARG A 2 0.22 -13.43 43.42
N PRO A 3 -0.30 -13.14 42.21
CA PRO A 3 0.48 -12.49 41.15
C PRO A 3 1.00 -11.14 41.67
N ARG A 4 2.25 -10.80 41.37
CA ARG A 4 2.75 -9.45 41.60
C ARG A 4 2.02 -8.53 40.63
N GLU A 5 1.40 -7.46 41.15
CA GLU A 5 0.92 -6.37 40.30
C GLU A 5 2.12 -5.74 39.58
N SER A 6 2.01 -5.55 38.29
CA SER A 6 3.01 -4.90 37.47
C SER A 6 3.19 -3.45 37.87
N ALA A 7 4.42 -3.03 38.11
CA ALA A 7 4.74 -1.69 38.65
C ALA A 7 5.09 -0.67 37.56
N GLY A 8 4.53 -0.75 36.36
CA GLY A 8 4.77 0.27 35.33
C GLY A 8 4.36 -0.12 33.93
N SER A 9 4.32 0.87 33.02
CA SER A 9 3.89 0.73 31.63
C SER A 9 4.82 -0.12 30.75
N PHE A 10 5.95 -0.58 31.27
CA PHE A 10 6.94 -1.40 30.55
C PHE A 10 6.99 -2.85 31.00
N ASP A 11 6.22 -3.20 32.05
CA ASP A 11 6.22 -4.55 32.61
C ASP A 11 4.96 -5.30 32.14
N HIS A 12 5.08 -6.00 31.01
CA HIS A 12 4.00 -6.80 30.45
C HIS A 12 4.14 -8.25 30.94
N ARG A 13 3.14 -8.73 31.66
CA ARG A 13 3.05 -10.10 32.09
C ARG A 13 1.99 -10.84 31.30
N PHE A 14 2.39 -11.98 30.75
CA PHE A 14 1.49 -12.91 30.06
C PHE A 14 1.47 -14.23 30.86
N ASP A 15 0.31 -14.58 31.35
CA ASP A 15 0.13 -15.84 32.09
C ASP A 15 -0.52 -16.88 31.16
N ALA A 16 0.06 -18.07 31.09
CA ALA A 16 -0.53 -19.16 30.33
C ALA A 16 -1.88 -19.57 30.94
N ALA A 17 -2.89 -19.80 30.11
CA ALA A 17 -4.22 -20.23 30.56
C ALA A 17 -4.22 -21.61 31.21
N ALA A 18 -3.26 -22.47 30.89
CA ALA A 18 -3.08 -23.81 31.43
C ALA A 18 -1.63 -24.02 31.86
N ARG A 19 -1.44 -25.02 32.72
CA ARG A 19 -0.08 -25.46 33.07
C ARG A 19 0.58 -26.08 31.85
N ALA A 20 1.81 -25.69 31.57
CA ALA A 20 2.65 -26.29 30.56
C ALA A 20 3.63 -27.25 31.23
N ASP A 21 3.74 -28.46 30.70
CA ASP A 21 4.76 -29.40 31.07
C ASP A 21 5.97 -29.18 30.17
N VAL A 22 7.08 -28.73 30.76
CA VAL A 22 8.34 -28.45 30.05
C VAL A 22 9.36 -29.47 30.50
N PRO A 23 9.71 -30.47 29.66
CA PRO A 23 10.70 -31.49 30.02
C PRO A 23 12.10 -30.87 30.19
N SER A 24 12.89 -31.47 31.06
CA SER A 24 14.27 -31.03 31.33
C SER A 24 15.25 -31.73 30.37
N ASP A 25 15.12 -31.43 29.08
CA ASP A 25 15.89 -32.06 28.00
C ASP A 25 16.96 -31.14 27.37
N GLY A 26 17.10 -29.94 27.91
CA GLY A 26 18.07 -28.95 27.41
C GLY A 26 17.71 -28.31 26.07
N THR A 27 16.47 -28.52 25.57
CA THR A 27 15.98 -27.92 24.32
C THR A 27 15.04 -26.75 24.59
N TRP A 28 14.75 -25.95 23.53
CA TRP A 28 13.79 -24.86 23.58
C TRP A 28 12.36 -25.42 23.39
N HIS A 29 11.44 -24.99 24.25
CA HIS A 29 10.03 -25.36 24.18
C HIS A 29 9.17 -24.13 23.99
N THR A 30 8.27 -24.16 23.00
CA THR A 30 7.27 -23.11 22.79
C THR A 30 6.02 -23.46 23.60
N VAL A 31 5.56 -22.51 24.41
CA VAL A 31 4.37 -22.66 25.24
C VAL A 31 3.35 -21.63 24.81
N THR A 32 2.12 -22.07 24.52
CA THR A 32 1.00 -21.15 24.22
C THR A 32 0.62 -20.41 25.49
N VAL A 33 0.72 -19.10 25.46
CA VAL A 33 0.34 -18.22 26.56
C VAL A 33 -1.14 -17.87 26.49
N GLY A 34 -1.66 -17.60 25.31
CA GLY A 34 -3.06 -17.26 25.10
C GLY A 34 -3.37 -16.92 23.66
N GLU A 35 -4.62 -16.61 23.41
CA GLU A 35 -5.12 -16.11 22.12
C GLU A 35 -5.58 -14.67 22.28
N ILE A 36 -5.19 -13.83 21.35
CA ILE A 36 -5.53 -12.40 21.34
C ILE A 36 -6.19 -12.08 20.00
N ALA A 37 -7.44 -11.63 20.05
CA ALA A 37 -8.13 -11.19 18.86
C ALA A 37 -7.53 -9.88 18.35
N VAL A 38 -7.07 -9.87 17.11
CA VAL A 38 -6.55 -8.69 16.41
C VAL A 38 -7.38 -8.39 15.18
N GLY A 39 -7.48 -7.12 14.80
CA GLY A 39 -8.10 -6.77 13.53
C GLY A 39 -7.13 -7.04 12.39
N LEU A 40 -7.58 -7.76 11.36
CA LEU A 40 -6.80 -8.06 10.16
C LEU A 40 -7.52 -7.50 8.94
N ARG A 41 -6.77 -6.81 8.06
CA ARG A 41 -7.27 -6.32 6.79
C ARG A 41 -6.19 -6.47 5.73
N THR A 42 -6.52 -7.14 4.64
CA THR A 42 -5.64 -7.20 3.47
C THR A 42 -5.83 -5.95 2.62
N GLU A 43 -4.73 -5.29 2.29
CA GLU A 43 -4.65 -4.12 1.41
C GLU A 43 -3.88 -4.53 0.15
N HIS A 44 -4.35 -4.09 -1.02
CA HIS A 44 -3.68 -4.32 -2.28
C HIS A 44 -3.28 -2.98 -2.89
N LEU A 45 -2.02 -2.88 -3.31
CA LEU A 45 -1.44 -1.66 -3.84
C LEU A 45 -0.64 -1.98 -5.11
N CYS A 46 -0.73 -1.14 -6.11
CA CYS A 46 0.19 -1.16 -7.24
C CYS A 46 0.60 0.26 -7.67
N VAL A 47 1.81 0.37 -8.20
CA VAL A 47 2.37 1.57 -8.82
C VAL A 47 2.78 1.18 -10.24
N PRO A 48 1.82 1.06 -11.17
CA PRO A 48 2.05 0.39 -12.45
C PRO A 48 2.97 1.17 -13.39
N SER A 49 3.28 2.43 -13.07
CA SER A 49 4.33 3.22 -13.73
C SER A 49 5.75 2.78 -13.35
N VAL A 50 5.91 2.08 -12.23
CA VAL A 50 7.18 1.54 -11.74
C VAL A 50 7.27 0.06 -12.06
N GLU A 51 6.24 -0.70 -11.67
CA GLU A 51 6.16 -2.14 -11.88
C GLU A 51 4.70 -2.58 -12.03
N GLN A 52 4.41 -3.40 -13.03
CA GLN A 52 3.07 -3.93 -13.28
C GLN A 52 2.79 -5.14 -12.39
N THR A 53 2.92 -4.95 -11.08
CA THR A 53 2.69 -5.95 -10.05
C THR A 53 1.80 -5.35 -8.96
N VAL A 54 0.81 -6.12 -8.51
CA VAL A 54 0.00 -5.79 -7.34
C VAL A 54 0.63 -6.43 -6.11
N TYR A 55 0.87 -5.66 -5.08
CA TYR A 55 1.41 -6.14 -3.82
C TYR A 55 0.31 -6.21 -2.77
N ALA A 56 0.29 -7.31 -2.01
CA ALA A 56 -0.58 -7.47 -0.86
C ALA A 56 0.14 -7.13 0.44
N THR A 57 -0.58 -6.52 1.35
CA THR A 57 -0.12 -6.13 2.68
C THR A 57 -1.19 -6.48 3.70
N LEU A 58 -0.81 -7.08 4.81
CA LEU A 58 -1.70 -7.34 5.92
C LEU A 58 -1.59 -6.21 6.95
N ALA A 59 -2.65 -5.45 7.11
CA ALA A 59 -2.77 -4.47 8.19
C ALA A 59 -3.26 -5.17 9.45
N VAL A 60 -2.42 -5.20 10.48
CA VAL A 60 -2.71 -5.77 11.79
C VAL A 60 -3.03 -4.62 12.74
N SER A 61 -4.20 -4.63 13.35
CA SER A 61 -4.62 -3.62 14.32
C SER A 61 -4.81 -4.24 15.71
N ASN A 62 -4.25 -3.59 16.71
CA ASN A 62 -4.39 -4.00 18.10
C ASN A 62 -5.50 -3.20 18.79
N ALA A 63 -6.68 -3.79 18.89
CA ALA A 63 -7.83 -3.20 19.58
C ALA A 63 -7.87 -3.55 21.09
N THR A 64 -6.85 -4.24 21.60
CA THR A 64 -6.79 -4.66 23.03
C THR A 64 -6.18 -3.57 23.91
N GLY A 65 -6.33 -3.73 25.22
CA GLY A 65 -5.70 -2.83 26.21
C GLY A 65 -4.23 -3.13 26.50
N GLN A 66 -3.62 -4.15 25.83
CA GLN A 66 -2.25 -4.57 26.05
C GLN A 66 -1.42 -4.42 24.79
N ALA A 67 -0.12 -4.15 24.94
CA ALA A 67 0.79 -4.15 23.82
C ALA A 67 1.07 -5.57 23.34
N LEU A 68 1.07 -5.79 22.03
CA LEU A 68 1.64 -7.00 21.43
C LEU A 68 3.15 -6.79 21.35
N LEU A 69 3.91 -7.71 21.94
CA LEU A 69 5.37 -7.58 21.99
C LEU A 69 6.00 -7.91 20.63
N ALA A 70 7.16 -7.32 20.38
CA ALA A 70 7.94 -7.60 19.19
C ALA A 70 8.37 -9.09 19.16
N GLY A 71 8.29 -9.68 17.97
CA GLY A 71 8.71 -11.05 17.73
C GLY A 71 8.47 -11.51 16.31
N PRO A 72 8.91 -12.73 15.97
CA PRO A 72 8.52 -13.36 14.72
C PRO A 72 7.04 -13.73 14.79
N VAL A 73 6.33 -13.52 13.69
CA VAL A 73 4.94 -13.95 13.50
C VAL A 73 4.85 -14.84 12.27
N GLU A 74 4.15 -15.94 12.40
CA GLU A 74 3.76 -16.78 11.29
C GLU A 74 2.37 -16.36 10.85
N VAL A 75 2.23 -16.09 9.55
CA VAL A 75 0.94 -15.75 8.94
C VAL A 75 0.41 -17.00 8.26
N THR A 76 -0.80 -17.40 8.64
CA THR A 76 -1.53 -18.52 8.04
C THR A 76 -2.86 -18.06 7.48
N VAL A 77 -3.34 -18.72 6.45
CA VAL A 77 -4.66 -18.53 5.86
C VAL A 77 -5.30 -19.90 5.70
N ASP A 78 -6.46 -20.10 6.30
CA ASP A 78 -7.18 -21.40 6.29
C ASP A 78 -6.26 -22.58 6.69
N ASP A 79 -5.45 -22.39 7.73
CA ASP A 79 -4.44 -23.31 8.26
C ASP A 79 -3.20 -23.54 7.36
N ASP A 80 -3.16 -22.96 6.17
CA ASP A 80 -1.98 -23.00 5.31
C ASP A 80 -0.98 -21.91 5.69
N PHE A 81 0.30 -22.31 5.88
CA PHE A 81 1.39 -21.37 6.15
C PHE A 81 1.65 -20.49 4.93
N LEU A 82 1.65 -19.18 5.14
CA LEU A 82 1.93 -18.21 4.09
C LEU A 82 3.37 -17.70 4.17
N LEU A 83 3.75 -17.13 5.31
CA LEU A 83 5.09 -16.59 5.53
C LEU A 83 5.39 -16.36 7.01
N THR A 84 6.66 -16.14 7.31
CA THR A 84 7.11 -15.60 8.60
C THR A 84 7.56 -14.14 8.42
N ALA A 85 7.10 -13.27 9.30
CA ALA A 85 7.45 -11.85 9.31
C ALA A 85 7.90 -11.39 10.70
N ALA A 86 8.59 -10.27 10.79
CA ALA A 86 8.89 -9.62 12.06
C ALA A 86 7.78 -8.62 12.39
N LEU A 87 7.14 -8.81 13.54
CA LEU A 87 6.20 -7.83 14.09
C LEU A 87 6.94 -6.96 15.12
N PRO A 88 7.09 -5.65 14.93
CA PRO A 88 7.55 -4.78 15.99
C PRO A 88 6.48 -4.64 17.07
N THR A 89 6.85 -4.19 18.26
CA THR A 89 5.87 -3.94 19.34
C THR A 89 4.72 -3.07 18.82
N LEU A 90 3.50 -3.56 19.02
CA LEU A 90 2.27 -2.91 18.61
C LEU A 90 1.48 -2.47 19.84
N ALA A 91 1.51 -1.17 20.12
CA ALA A 91 0.79 -0.59 21.24
C ALA A 91 -0.74 -0.72 21.07
N PRO A 92 -1.51 -0.61 22.18
CA PRO A 92 -2.97 -0.50 22.11
C PRO A 92 -3.41 0.59 21.13
N GLY A 93 -4.38 0.28 20.27
CA GLY A 93 -4.86 1.18 19.21
C GLY A 93 -3.91 1.33 18.02
N GLY A 94 -2.73 0.72 18.07
CA GLY A 94 -1.76 0.79 16.98
C GLY A 94 -2.13 -0.08 15.79
N VAL A 95 -1.56 0.26 14.62
CA VAL A 95 -1.68 -0.51 13.37
C VAL A 95 -0.29 -0.75 12.79
N ARG A 96 -0.03 -1.97 12.35
CA ARG A 96 1.19 -2.34 11.61
C ARG A 96 0.84 -3.04 10.33
N ARG A 97 1.68 -2.83 9.32
CA ARG A 97 1.54 -3.46 8.02
C ARG A 97 2.66 -4.46 7.80
N LEU A 98 2.28 -5.68 7.44
CA LEU A 98 3.18 -6.77 7.08
C LEU A 98 3.04 -7.01 5.58
N GLY A 99 4.15 -6.97 4.84
CA GLY A 99 4.14 -7.28 3.42
C GLY A 99 3.88 -8.77 3.21
N LEU A 100 2.90 -9.09 2.37
CA LEU A 100 2.58 -10.46 1.96
C LEU A 100 3.24 -10.83 0.62
N GLY A 101 3.91 -9.85 -0.03
CA GLY A 101 4.51 -10.02 -1.34
C GLY A 101 3.55 -9.79 -2.51
N PRO A 102 3.91 -10.24 -3.72
CA PRO A 102 3.09 -10.11 -4.91
C PRO A 102 1.77 -10.87 -4.78
N ALA A 103 0.66 -10.20 -5.10
CA ALA A 103 -0.67 -10.81 -5.21
C ALA A 103 -0.87 -11.37 -6.63
N GLU A 104 -0.33 -12.54 -6.91
CA GLU A 104 -0.33 -13.15 -8.26
C GLU A 104 -1.73 -13.35 -8.85
N GLY A 105 -2.74 -13.47 -8.01
CA GLY A 105 -4.15 -13.57 -8.41
C GLY A 105 -4.76 -12.26 -8.89
N VAL A 106 -4.08 -11.12 -8.71
CA VAL A 106 -4.55 -9.81 -9.19
C VAL A 106 -3.57 -9.28 -10.23
N ARG A 107 -4.04 -9.15 -11.46
CA ARG A 107 -3.20 -8.65 -12.57
C ARG A 107 -3.46 -7.19 -12.85
N VAL A 108 -2.40 -6.48 -13.18
CA VAL A 108 -2.43 -5.10 -13.64
C VAL A 108 -1.66 -4.97 -14.95
N THR A 109 -2.18 -4.20 -15.87
CA THR A 109 -1.50 -3.83 -17.12
C THR A 109 -1.66 -2.33 -17.32
N ARG A 110 -0.55 -1.66 -17.64
CA ARG A 110 -0.54 -0.21 -17.89
C ARG A 110 -0.02 0.08 -19.28
N ARG A 111 -0.71 0.97 -19.97
CA ARG A 111 -0.27 1.52 -21.26
C ARG A 111 -0.33 3.04 -21.20
N THR A 112 0.60 3.69 -21.86
CA THR A 112 0.65 5.15 -21.97
C THR A 112 0.68 5.59 -23.40
N HIS A 113 0.08 6.74 -23.68
CA HIS A 113 0.16 7.40 -24.96
C HIS A 113 0.51 8.86 -24.74
N LEU A 114 1.60 9.31 -25.38
CA LEU A 114 2.02 10.71 -25.38
C LEU A 114 1.75 11.31 -26.76
N LYS A 115 1.04 12.42 -26.80
CA LYS A 115 0.83 13.23 -27.98
C LYS A 115 1.38 14.62 -27.76
N GLU A 116 2.33 15.01 -28.61
CA GLU A 116 2.84 16.38 -28.65
C GLU A 116 2.11 17.18 -29.72
N SER A 117 1.75 18.42 -29.41
CA SER A 117 1.12 19.36 -30.32
C SER A 117 1.49 20.78 -29.93
N THR A 118 1.17 21.74 -30.82
CA THR A 118 1.37 23.16 -30.57
C THR A 118 0.03 23.88 -30.50
N ALA A 119 -0.05 24.92 -29.69
CA ALA A 119 -1.23 25.77 -29.51
C ALA A 119 -0.84 27.24 -29.39
N GLY A 120 -1.85 28.07 -29.33
CA GLY A 120 -1.71 29.53 -29.21
C GLY A 120 -1.58 30.24 -30.55
N LEU A 121 -1.73 31.59 -30.53
CA LEU A 121 -1.47 32.46 -31.68
C LEU A 121 0.01 32.34 -32.03
N ARG A 122 0.34 31.90 -33.23
CA ARG A 122 1.70 31.65 -33.74
C ARG A 122 2.38 30.36 -33.18
N ASN A 123 1.62 29.37 -32.69
CA ASN A 123 2.15 28.10 -32.17
C ASN A 123 3.23 28.30 -31.09
N ASN A 124 3.04 29.27 -30.20
CA ASN A 124 4.00 29.63 -29.14
C ASN A 124 3.85 28.84 -27.85
N VAL A 125 3.02 27.80 -27.82
CA VAL A 125 2.81 26.90 -26.68
C VAL A 125 2.97 25.48 -27.17
N THR A 126 3.84 24.70 -26.51
CA THR A 126 3.94 23.26 -26.67
C THR A 126 2.96 22.60 -25.70
N VAL A 127 2.19 21.66 -26.21
CA VAL A 127 1.19 20.90 -25.46
C VAL A 127 1.57 19.43 -25.49
N LEU A 128 1.77 18.85 -24.32
CA LEU A 128 2.04 17.42 -24.13
C LEU A 128 0.82 16.77 -23.48
N ASP A 129 0.09 15.97 -24.24
CA ASP A 129 -1.08 15.22 -23.77
C ASP A 129 -0.64 13.80 -23.41
N HIS A 130 -0.59 13.50 -22.11
CA HIS A 130 -0.28 12.19 -21.56
C HIS A 130 -1.57 11.46 -21.22
N ARG A 131 -1.78 10.31 -21.81
CA ARG A 131 -2.89 9.41 -21.50
C ARG A 131 -2.36 8.15 -20.84
N VAL A 132 -3.05 7.74 -19.80
CA VAL A 132 -2.77 6.53 -19.01
C VAL A 132 -3.99 5.64 -19.08
N HIS A 133 -3.77 4.39 -19.43
CA HIS A 133 -4.77 3.34 -19.48
C HIS A 133 -4.29 2.18 -18.61
N VAL A 134 -5.07 1.83 -17.58
CA VAL A 134 -4.75 0.74 -16.64
C VAL A 134 -5.88 -0.27 -16.66
N GLU A 135 -5.56 -1.52 -16.93
CA GLU A 135 -6.47 -2.65 -16.85
C GLU A 135 -6.13 -3.48 -15.59
N LEU A 136 -7.14 -3.81 -14.82
CA LEU A 136 -7.06 -4.67 -13.63
C LEU A 136 -7.90 -5.92 -13.84
N ALA A 137 -7.42 -7.06 -13.34
CA ALA A 137 -8.17 -8.32 -13.34
C ALA A 137 -7.95 -9.07 -12.02
N ASN A 138 -9.04 -9.32 -11.30
CA ASN A 138 -9.05 -10.15 -10.09
C ASN A 138 -9.34 -11.61 -10.49
N ARG A 139 -8.41 -12.51 -10.23
CA ARG A 139 -8.54 -13.96 -10.46
C ARG A 139 -8.72 -14.74 -9.17
N LEU A 140 -8.82 -14.05 -8.03
CA LEU A 140 -9.06 -14.66 -6.74
C LEU A 140 -10.53 -15.06 -6.62
N ALA A 141 -10.81 -16.00 -5.72
CA ALA A 141 -12.16 -16.45 -5.41
C ALA A 141 -12.99 -15.42 -4.64
N GLY A 142 -12.35 -14.43 -4.02
CA GLY A 142 -12.99 -13.36 -3.25
C GLY A 142 -12.83 -11.98 -3.90
N PRO A 143 -13.65 -11.00 -3.47
CA PRO A 143 -13.50 -9.61 -3.89
C PRO A 143 -12.25 -8.98 -3.30
N VAL A 144 -11.66 -8.02 -4.00
CA VAL A 144 -10.52 -7.24 -3.53
C VAL A 144 -10.70 -5.77 -3.83
N THR A 145 -10.17 -4.92 -2.96
CA THR A 145 -9.99 -3.49 -3.26
C THR A 145 -8.53 -3.24 -3.58
N VAL A 146 -8.26 -2.63 -4.72
CA VAL A 146 -6.89 -2.30 -5.17
C VAL A 146 -6.73 -0.79 -5.22
N GLU A 147 -5.67 -0.29 -4.60
CA GLU A 147 -5.21 1.09 -4.77
C GLU A 147 -4.17 1.14 -5.88
N VAL A 148 -4.48 1.90 -6.92
CA VAL A 148 -3.59 2.12 -8.07
C VAL A 148 -3.01 3.52 -7.94
N HIS A 149 -1.68 3.60 -7.77
CA HIS A 149 -0.98 4.86 -7.66
C HIS A 149 -0.39 5.27 -9.01
N GLU A 150 -0.74 6.45 -9.44
CA GLU A 150 -0.15 7.12 -10.61
C GLU A 150 0.54 8.41 -10.18
N ARG A 151 1.38 8.93 -11.04
CA ARG A 151 2.14 10.15 -10.76
C ARG A 151 1.89 11.22 -11.81
N VAL A 152 1.39 12.36 -11.37
CA VAL A 152 1.27 13.57 -12.17
C VAL A 152 2.50 14.45 -11.89
N PRO A 153 3.15 15.00 -12.89
CA PRO A 153 4.25 15.94 -12.69
C PRO A 153 3.81 17.13 -11.83
N VAL A 154 4.72 17.65 -11.04
CA VAL A 154 4.53 18.88 -10.27
C VAL A 154 5.58 19.87 -10.76
N SER A 155 5.19 21.10 -11.06
CA SER A 155 6.08 22.15 -11.52
C SER A 155 5.98 23.36 -10.60
N SER A 156 7.12 23.94 -10.25
CA SER A 156 7.23 25.24 -9.60
C SER A 156 7.33 26.41 -10.61
N GLU A 157 7.48 26.09 -11.90
CA GLU A 157 7.61 27.09 -12.96
C GLU A 157 6.24 27.73 -13.25
N PRO A 158 6.14 29.07 -13.17
CA PRO A 158 4.87 29.79 -13.36
C PRO A 158 4.31 29.66 -14.77
N ASP A 159 5.17 29.39 -15.75
CA ASP A 159 4.80 29.25 -17.17
C ASP A 159 4.41 27.81 -17.55
N ALA A 160 4.63 26.83 -16.67
CA ALA A 160 4.22 25.46 -16.90
C ALA A 160 2.83 25.23 -16.27
N ARG A 161 1.85 24.91 -17.09
CA ARG A 161 0.50 24.57 -16.62
C ARG A 161 0.28 23.09 -16.78
N ILE A 162 -0.15 22.44 -15.70
CA ILE A 162 -0.50 21.03 -15.69
C ILE A 162 -1.98 20.92 -15.38
N GLU A 163 -2.71 20.27 -16.27
CA GLU A 163 -4.14 20.06 -16.16
C GLU A 163 -4.42 18.55 -16.13
N GLU A 164 -5.02 18.10 -15.03
CA GLU A 164 -5.37 16.68 -14.85
C GLU A 164 -6.68 16.35 -15.54
N ARG A 165 -6.75 15.14 -16.12
CA ARG A 165 -7.90 14.62 -16.86
C ARG A 165 -8.20 13.19 -16.43
N ALA A 166 -8.60 13.01 -15.17
CA ALA A 166 -8.99 11.74 -14.59
C ALA A 166 -9.84 11.96 -13.34
N ASP A 167 -10.51 10.91 -12.92
CA ASP A 167 -11.28 10.86 -11.68
C ASP A 167 -10.48 10.35 -10.48
N TRP A 168 -9.16 10.28 -10.60
CA TRP A 168 -8.27 9.97 -9.48
C TRP A 168 -8.31 11.05 -8.40
N LYS A 169 -7.88 10.69 -7.21
CA LYS A 169 -7.87 11.60 -6.06
C LYS A 169 -6.43 11.77 -5.55
N ALA A 170 -6.19 12.84 -4.83
CA ALA A 170 -5.00 12.91 -3.99
C ALA A 170 -5.05 11.76 -2.97
N PRO A 171 -3.89 11.19 -2.58
CA PRO A 171 -3.85 10.20 -1.53
C PRO A 171 -4.43 10.78 -0.23
N ASP A 172 -5.06 9.92 0.54
CA ASP A 172 -5.51 10.27 1.89
C ASP A 172 -4.28 10.25 2.81
N ASP A 173 -3.70 11.41 3.04
CA ASP A 173 -2.44 11.54 3.77
C ASP A 173 -2.57 11.23 5.26
N GLY A 174 -3.79 11.25 5.83
CA GLY A 174 -4.05 10.90 7.22
C GLY A 174 -2.97 11.42 8.18
N ALA A 175 -2.40 10.52 8.97
CA ALA A 175 -1.33 10.85 9.93
C ALA A 175 0.10 10.78 9.37
N ALA A 176 0.29 10.54 8.06
CA ALA A 176 1.61 10.32 7.46
C ALA A 176 1.73 10.91 6.04
N PRO A 177 1.76 12.24 5.89
CA PRO A 177 1.84 12.91 4.58
C PRO A 177 3.13 12.58 3.81
N GLU A 178 4.19 12.17 4.50
CA GLU A 178 5.48 11.83 3.90
C GLU A 178 5.50 10.50 3.12
N ARG A 179 4.40 9.75 3.15
CA ARG A 179 4.30 8.43 2.48
C ARG A 179 4.21 8.52 0.97
N HIS A 180 3.77 9.65 0.45
CA HIS A 180 3.50 9.81 -0.96
C HIS A 180 4.42 10.87 -1.57
N ALA A 181 5.03 10.54 -2.70
CA ALA A 181 5.79 11.50 -3.46
C ALA A 181 4.87 12.61 -4.00
N PRO A 182 5.36 13.86 -4.14
CA PRO A 182 4.58 14.96 -4.73
C PRO A 182 3.98 14.55 -6.07
N GLY A 183 2.71 14.90 -6.29
CA GLY A 183 1.99 14.56 -7.51
C GLY A 183 1.42 13.14 -7.57
N THR A 184 1.52 12.35 -6.49
CA THR A 184 0.84 11.05 -6.43
C THR A 184 -0.68 11.23 -6.53
N ARG A 185 -1.30 10.38 -7.32
CA ARG A 185 -2.75 10.26 -7.49
C ARG A 185 -3.17 8.82 -7.27
N VAL A 186 -4.36 8.61 -6.76
CA VAL A 186 -4.86 7.29 -6.36
C VAL A 186 -6.22 7.04 -7.01
N TRP A 187 -6.35 5.90 -7.68
CA TRP A 187 -7.63 5.26 -7.93
C TRP A 187 -7.83 4.15 -6.90
N ARG A 188 -9.01 4.09 -6.33
CA ARG A 188 -9.42 2.99 -5.46
C ARG A 188 -10.50 2.19 -6.17
N VAL A 189 -10.22 0.93 -6.44
CA VAL A 189 -11.03 0.07 -7.29
C VAL A 189 -11.46 -1.17 -6.54
N ASP A 190 -12.77 -1.38 -6.46
CA ASP A 190 -13.34 -2.61 -5.91
C ASP A 190 -13.58 -3.59 -7.06
N LEU A 191 -12.92 -4.73 -6.98
CA LEU A 191 -12.99 -5.80 -7.97
C LEU A 191 -13.70 -7.01 -7.36
N PRO A 192 -14.86 -7.42 -7.87
CA PRO A 192 -15.48 -8.67 -7.45
C PRO A 192 -14.61 -9.87 -7.86
N ALA A 193 -14.91 -11.04 -7.32
CA ALA A 193 -14.25 -12.29 -7.72
C ALA A 193 -14.37 -12.48 -9.24
N GLY A 194 -13.25 -12.74 -9.91
CA GLY A 194 -13.19 -12.87 -11.38
C GLY A 194 -13.45 -11.58 -12.16
N GLY A 195 -13.61 -10.43 -11.47
CA GLY A 195 -13.93 -9.15 -12.08
C GLY A 195 -12.74 -8.46 -12.74
N THR A 196 -13.05 -7.53 -13.62
CA THR A 196 -12.09 -6.65 -14.29
C THR A 196 -12.50 -5.21 -14.17
N ALA A 197 -11.54 -4.29 -14.23
CA ALA A 197 -11.78 -2.86 -14.31
C ALA A 197 -10.81 -2.20 -15.27
N VAL A 198 -11.25 -1.11 -15.87
CA VAL A 198 -10.44 -0.25 -16.73
C VAL A 198 -10.46 1.15 -16.15
N LEU A 199 -9.29 1.74 -16.04
CA LEU A 199 -9.08 3.09 -15.55
C LEU A 199 -8.43 3.88 -16.68
N ASP A 200 -9.09 4.95 -17.09
CA ASP A 200 -8.57 5.89 -18.06
C ASP A 200 -8.32 7.23 -17.39
N GLY A 201 -7.14 7.78 -17.62
CA GLY A 201 -6.77 9.06 -17.08
C GLY A 201 -5.64 9.71 -17.85
N GLY A 202 -5.14 10.81 -17.31
CA GLY A 202 -4.03 11.50 -17.91
C GLY A 202 -3.90 12.94 -17.43
N PHE A 203 -2.97 13.64 -18.04
CA PHE A 203 -2.73 15.05 -17.77
C PHE A 203 -2.16 15.73 -19.02
N GLU A 204 -2.41 16.99 -19.13
CA GLU A 204 -1.87 17.85 -20.16
C GLU A 204 -0.86 18.82 -19.57
N ILE A 205 0.30 18.92 -20.18
CA ILE A 205 1.33 19.91 -19.82
C ILE A 205 1.41 20.95 -20.93
N ARG A 206 1.27 22.22 -20.57
CA ARG A 206 1.43 23.36 -21.46
C ARG A 206 2.65 24.15 -21.04
N ILE A 207 3.59 24.33 -21.98
CA ILE A 207 4.81 25.12 -21.77
C ILE A 207 5.03 26.08 -22.96
N PRO A 208 5.62 27.26 -22.74
CA PRO A 208 6.01 28.16 -23.85
C PRO A 208 6.94 27.44 -24.81
N ALA A 209 6.71 27.63 -26.10
CA ALA A 209 7.59 27.10 -27.14
C ALA A 209 9.02 27.62 -26.95
N GLY A 210 9.99 26.73 -27.02
CA GLY A 210 11.41 27.04 -26.77
C GLY A 210 11.88 26.77 -25.34
N LYS A 211 11.00 26.50 -24.37
CA LYS A 211 11.38 25.93 -23.07
C LYS A 211 11.43 24.41 -23.16
N ALA A 212 12.53 23.81 -22.73
CA ALA A 212 12.63 22.36 -22.60
C ALA A 212 12.20 21.93 -21.20
N LEU A 213 11.55 20.76 -21.08
CA LEU A 213 11.38 20.09 -19.79
C LEU A 213 12.76 19.61 -19.35
N VAL A 214 13.32 20.24 -18.32
CA VAL A 214 14.54 19.78 -17.64
C VAL A 214 14.06 18.75 -16.60
N ASP A 215 14.68 17.56 -16.57
CA ASP A 215 14.38 16.45 -15.66
C ASP A 215 13.03 15.72 -15.82
N GLY A 216 12.37 15.84 -16.94
CA GLY A 216 11.25 15.00 -17.31
C GLY A 216 11.72 13.78 -18.10
N ASN A 217 11.58 12.56 -17.56
CA ASN A 217 11.81 11.35 -18.33
C ASN A 217 10.83 11.32 -19.52
N ARG A 218 11.31 11.63 -20.73
CA ARG A 218 10.49 11.63 -21.96
C ARG A 218 10.07 10.24 -22.43
N ARG A 219 10.49 9.21 -21.70
CA ARG A 219 10.24 7.81 -22.06
C ARG A 219 9.91 7.01 -20.80
N SER A 220 8.67 6.74 -20.57
CA SER A 220 8.20 5.63 -19.74
C SER A 220 6.83 5.16 -20.23
#